data_6bb16f0fb774fc9d88e8ff1ed05e139a
#
_entry.id   6bb16f0fb774fc9d88e8ff1ed05e139a
#
_cell.length_a   1.000
_cell.length_b   1.000
_cell.length_c   1.000
_cell.angle_alpha   90.00
_cell.angle_beta   90.00
_cell.angle_gamma   90.00
#
_symmetry.space_group_name_H-M   'P 1'
#
loop_
_entity.id
_entity.type
_entity.pdbx_description
1 polymer ?
#
loop_
_entity_poly.entity_id
_entity_poly.type
_entity_poly.pdbx_seq_one_letter_code
_entity_poly.pdbx_strand_id
1 'polypeptide(L)'
;MHSKQKGTFPTTPRILAAFLMAFFLIVSCGCSTKIGQPVLPDSEGNGSETETPDDNKPDENKPGENEQTPDSEGYVLMWSDEFDSNSLDTGKWRIEVNGNGGGNAELQYYDESGISLGKDSEYGNSALKITAKREQRNGKAFVSGRLNTSGHFQFCYGKVEGRIRLPRTANGLWPAFWLLGADFQTNSWPRCGEIDIMEMGNAEGIKNGTQDRFFNGACHWGYYKGSAYPNYARSTTNSYSIQDGNYHTYTLIWTPQSVKMYLDRDLHPNASPYYEMDIVNKDDDWGVGYYFHHNFFIILNLAVGGYFTGILQPEGITALPNNGDSATMFVDWVRVYQKKQ
;
A
#
# COMPACT_ATOMS: atom_id res chain seq x y z
N MET A 1 22.78 -9.61 -63.70
CA MET A 1 22.75 -8.25 -63.23
C MET A 1 21.56 -8.13 -62.24
N HIS A 2 21.80 -8.27 -60.96
CA HIS A 2 20.75 -8.13 -59.92
C HIS A 2 21.09 -6.93 -59.05
N SER A 3 20.28 -5.89 -59.17
CA SER A 3 20.34 -4.63 -58.43
C SER A 3 19.77 -4.88 -57.02
N LYS A 4 20.61 -4.68 -55.99
CA LYS A 4 20.19 -4.63 -54.59
C LYS A 4 19.70 -3.22 -54.25
N GLN A 5 18.39 -3.07 -54.00
CA GLN A 5 17.85 -1.89 -53.33
C GLN A 5 18.13 -1.94 -51.84
N LYS A 6 18.81 -0.90 -51.33
CA LYS A 6 18.96 -0.66 -49.89
C LYS A 6 17.74 0.13 -49.38
N GLY A 7 16.95 -0.50 -48.52
CA GLY A 7 15.91 0.19 -47.79
C GLY A 7 16.49 0.98 -46.62
N THR A 8 16.25 2.27 -46.58
CA THR A 8 16.55 3.17 -45.47
C THR A 8 15.37 3.15 -44.49
N PHE A 9 15.65 2.80 -43.24
CA PHE A 9 14.66 2.91 -42.12
C PHE A 9 14.67 4.35 -41.59
N PRO A 10 13.51 4.93 -41.26
CA PRO A 10 13.45 6.25 -40.67
C PRO A 10 13.82 6.18 -39.18
N THR A 11 14.74 7.05 -38.78
CA THR A 11 15.16 7.27 -37.39
C THR A 11 14.08 8.07 -36.67
N THR A 12 13.44 7.47 -35.67
CA THR A 12 12.55 8.15 -34.69
C THR A 12 13.38 9.03 -33.77
N PRO A 13 12.96 10.26 -33.41
CA PRO A 13 13.67 11.09 -32.46
C PRO A 13 13.51 10.59 -31.03
N ARG A 14 14.66 10.43 -30.35
CA ARG A 14 14.72 10.16 -28.91
C ARG A 14 14.28 11.41 -28.16
N ILE A 15 13.16 11.32 -27.44
CA ILE A 15 12.76 12.34 -26.46
C ILE A 15 13.59 12.10 -25.20
N LEU A 16 14.48 13.05 -24.93
CA LEU A 16 15.30 13.14 -23.73
C LEU A 16 14.42 13.76 -22.63
N ALA A 17 13.91 12.98 -21.68
CA ALA A 17 13.21 13.49 -20.52
C ALA A 17 14.25 14.04 -19.53
N ALA A 18 14.36 15.37 -19.45
CA ALA A 18 15.17 16.06 -18.45
C ALA A 18 14.36 16.14 -17.12
N PHE A 19 14.84 15.47 -16.09
CA PHE A 19 14.33 15.63 -14.72
C PHE A 19 14.88 16.93 -14.12
N LEU A 20 14.01 17.92 -13.89
CA LEU A 20 14.30 19.07 -13.06
C LEU A 20 14.03 18.69 -11.59
N MET A 21 15.10 18.54 -10.81
CA MET A 21 15.04 18.52 -9.35
C MET A 21 14.85 19.95 -8.84
N ALA A 22 13.69 20.25 -8.26
CA ALA A 22 13.48 21.47 -7.49
C ALA A 22 13.97 21.24 -6.06
N PHE A 23 15.11 21.86 -5.69
CA PHE A 23 15.58 21.96 -4.31
C PHE A 23 14.77 23.04 -3.60
N PHE A 24 14.00 22.67 -2.58
CA PHE A 24 13.47 23.63 -1.60
C PHE A 24 14.43 23.74 -0.43
N LEU A 25 15.08 24.90 -0.33
CA LEU A 25 15.83 25.35 0.85
C LEU A 25 14.82 25.78 1.92
N ILE A 26 14.77 25.07 3.04
CA ILE A 26 14.06 25.53 4.24
C ILE A 26 15.05 26.30 5.08
N VAL A 27 14.83 27.61 5.16
CA VAL A 27 15.53 28.50 6.10
C VAL A 27 14.85 28.35 7.46
N SER A 28 15.57 27.82 8.43
CA SER A 28 15.15 27.77 9.83
C SER A 28 15.43 29.12 10.49
N CYS A 29 14.37 29.82 10.84
CA CYS A 29 14.45 31.00 11.72
C CYS A 29 14.15 30.57 13.15
N GLY A 30 15.17 30.52 13.99
CA GLY A 30 15.03 30.29 15.43
C GLY A 30 14.53 31.53 16.16
N CYS A 31 13.50 31.37 16.96
CA CYS A 31 13.16 32.35 17.98
C CYS A 31 12.88 31.64 19.30
N SER A 32 13.79 31.84 20.25
CA SER A 32 13.72 31.33 21.62
C SER A 32 12.96 32.37 22.48
N THR A 33 11.83 31.98 23.08
CA THR A 33 11.25 32.73 24.18
C THR A 33 10.95 31.81 25.36
N LYS A 34 11.69 32.06 26.45
CA LYS A 34 11.42 31.52 27.78
C LYS A 34 10.18 32.22 28.35
N ILE A 35 9.19 31.47 28.81
CA ILE A 35 8.13 31.99 29.69
C ILE A 35 8.08 31.09 30.94
N GLY A 36 8.04 31.81 32.07
CA GLY A 36 8.24 31.30 33.42
C GLY A 36 7.06 30.44 33.94
N GLN A 37 7.38 29.67 34.96
CA GLN A 37 6.44 28.90 35.78
C GLN A 37 5.67 29.83 36.74
N PRO A 38 4.39 29.56 37.02
CA PRO A 38 3.69 30.16 38.15
C PRO A 38 3.88 29.33 39.43
N VAL A 39 4.13 30.07 40.50
CA VAL A 39 4.25 29.60 41.89
C VAL A 39 2.85 29.31 42.45
N LEU A 40 2.70 28.18 43.15
CA LEU A 40 1.52 27.86 43.95
C LEU A 40 1.66 28.43 45.38
N PRO A 41 0.58 28.91 46.02
CA PRO A 41 0.63 29.29 47.43
C PRO A 41 0.32 28.12 48.36
N ASP A 42 1.04 28.09 49.47
CA ASP A 42 0.87 27.23 50.63
C ASP A 42 -0.48 27.49 51.34
N SER A 43 -1.14 26.44 51.82
CA SER A 43 -2.10 26.52 52.92
C SER A 43 -1.98 25.33 53.85
N GLU A 44 -1.79 25.67 55.12
CA GLU A 44 -1.57 24.80 56.25
C GLU A 44 -2.85 24.00 56.68
N GLY A 45 -2.62 22.79 57.13
CA GLY A 45 -2.99 22.22 58.41
C GLY A 45 -4.41 21.70 58.62
N ASN A 46 -4.57 20.44 58.83
CA ASN A 46 -4.89 19.90 60.15
C ASN A 46 -4.96 18.34 60.12
N GLY A 47 -4.46 17.72 61.18
CA GLY A 47 -4.32 16.28 61.28
C GLY A 47 -5.62 15.57 61.68
N SER A 48 -5.66 14.29 61.33
CA SER A 48 -6.37 13.25 62.10
C SER A 48 -5.74 11.89 61.76
N GLU A 49 -5.46 11.18 62.86
CA GLU A 49 -4.89 9.83 62.89
C GLU A 49 -5.80 8.80 62.24
N THR A 50 -5.17 7.79 61.70
CA THR A 50 -5.35 6.34 61.96
C THR A 50 -5.51 5.48 60.72
N GLU A 51 -4.89 4.32 60.92
CA GLU A 51 -4.99 3.03 60.26
C GLU A 51 -4.06 2.76 59.08
N THR A 52 -3.04 1.96 59.38
CA THR A 52 -2.20 1.25 58.43
C THR A 52 -2.99 0.16 57.73
N PRO A 53 -3.06 0.12 56.39
CA PRO A 53 -3.52 -1.08 55.69
C PRO A 53 -2.39 -2.06 55.48
N ASP A 54 -2.72 -3.30 55.69
CA ASP A 54 -1.97 -4.53 55.50
C ASP A 54 -1.42 -4.66 54.06
N ASP A 55 -0.08 -4.71 53.92
CA ASP A 55 0.67 -4.74 52.66
C ASP A 55 0.77 -6.13 52.02
N ASN A 56 -0.29 -6.98 52.12
CA ASN A 56 -0.28 -8.32 51.52
C ASN A 56 -1.57 -8.68 50.77
N LYS A 57 -2.07 -7.77 49.90
CA LYS A 57 -3.07 -8.18 48.93
C LYS A 57 -2.49 -8.00 47.51
N PRO A 58 -2.51 -9.03 46.64
CA PRO A 58 -2.10 -8.85 45.25
C PRO A 58 -3.02 -7.83 44.60
N ASP A 59 -2.43 -6.84 43.94
CA ASP A 59 -3.11 -5.84 43.13
C ASP A 59 -3.71 -6.52 41.88
N GLU A 60 -4.99 -6.86 41.92
CA GLU A 60 -5.74 -7.52 40.85
C GLU A 60 -6.07 -6.58 39.66
N ASN A 61 -5.53 -5.36 39.62
CA ASN A 61 -5.81 -4.37 38.58
C ASN A 61 -4.58 -3.97 37.71
N LYS A 62 -3.60 -4.86 37.56
CA LYS A 62 -2.70 -4.73 36.44
C LYS A 62 -3.40 -5.33 35.21
N PRO A 63 -3.62 -4.56 34.09
CA PRO A 63 -4.05 -5.19 32.85
C PRO A 63 -2.99 -6.21 32.49
N GLY A 64 -3.34 -7.51 32.56
CA GLY A 64 -2.48 -8.57 32.10
C GLY A 64 -2.14 -8.25 30.62
N GLU A 65 -0.87 -8.31 30.28
CA GLU A 65 -0.44 -8.45 28.90
C GLU A 65 -1.23 -9.64 28.35
N ASN A 66 -2.23 -9.38 27.50
CA ASN A 66 -2.96 -10.41 26.78
C ASN A 66 -1.90 -11.04 25.84
N GLU A 67 -1.27 -12.12 26.29
CA GLU A 67 -0.44 -12.93 25.40
C GLU A 67 -1.33 -13.45 24.30
N GLN A 68 -1.27 -12.80 23.13
CA GLN A 68 -2.02 -13.24 21.96
C GLN A 68 -1.56 -14.64 21.60
N THR A 69 -2.49 -15.59 21.58
CA THR A 69 -2.19 -16.98 21.23
C THR A 69 -1.78 -17.04 19.76
N PRO A 70 -0.64 -17.67 19.45
CA PRO A 70 -0.23 -17.88 18.05
C PRO A 70 -1.28 -18.70 17.29
N ASP A 71 -1.42 -18.41 15.98
CA ASP A 71 -2.19 -19.26 15.09
C ASP A 71 -1.52 -20.64 14.88
N SER A 72 -2.15 -21.53 14.11
CA SER A 72 -1.62 -22.88 13.84
C SER A 72 -0.26 -22.89 13.12
N GLU A 73 0.15 -21.77 12.55
CA GLU A 73 1.45 -21.58 11.86
C GLU A 73 2.48 -20.86 12.75
N GLY A 74 2.11 -20.51 14.00
CA GLY A 74 2.94 -19.82 14.97
C GLY A 74 3.00 -18.30 14.79
N TYR A 75 2.07 -17.70 14.05
CA TYR A 75 1.97 -16.26 13.88
C TYR A 75 1.11 -15.63 14.97
N VAL A 76 1.55 -14.46 15.46
CA VAL A 76 0.85 -13.61 16.44
C VAL A 76 0.51 -12.29 15.77
N LEU A 77 -0.70 -11.78 15.95
CA LEU A 77 -1.12 -10.47 15.45
C LEU A 77 -0.29 -9.36 16.09
N MET A 78 0.40 -8.58 15.27
CA MET A 78 1.25 -7.47 15.71
C MET A 78 0.62 -6.10 15.48
N TRP A 79 -0.16 -5.98 14.41
CA TRP A 79 -0.83 -4.75 14.03
C TRP A 79 -2.06 -5.07 13.17
N SER A 80 -3.12 -4.30 13.35
CA SER A 80 -4.29 -4.36 12.47
C SER A 80 -5.01 -3.02 12.38
N ASP A 81 -5.81 -2.90 11.33
CA ASP A 81 -6.92 -1.97 11.27
C ASP A 81 -8.14 -2.70 10.70
N GLU A 82 -9.19 -2.76 11.50
CA GLU A 82 -10.46 -3.39 11.15
C GLU A 82 -11.46 -2.39 10.53
N PHE A 83 -11.06 -1.12 10.41
CA PHE A 83 -11.85 -0.02 9.83
C PHE A 83 -13.27 0.09 10.38
N ASP A 84 -13.47 -0.26 11.63
CA ASP A 84 -14.76 -0.29 12.32
C ASP A 84 -15.16 1.03 12.99
N SER A 85 -14.26 2.02 12.96
CA SER A 85 -14.50 3.37 13.48
C SER A 85 -15.23 4.27 12.47
N ASN A 86 -15.73 5.42 12.94
CA ASN A 86 -16.42 6.40 12.10
C ASN A 86 -15.49 7.32 11.31
N SER A 87 -14.19 7.29 11.61
CA SER A 87 -13.16 8.12 10.96
C SER A 87 -11.85 7.35 10.85
N LEU A 88 -11.05 7.68 9.85
CA LEU A 88 -9.73 7.10 9.66
C LEU A 88 -8.83 7.39 10.88
N ASP A 89 -8.17 6.35 11.38
CA ASP A 89 -7.16 6.50 12.43
C ASP A 89 -5.89 7.11 11.84
N THR A 90 -5.73 8.42 12.04
CA THR A 90 -4.55 9.16 11.57
C THR A 90 -3.28 8.83 12.37
N GLY A 91 -3.38 8.08 13.46
CA GLY A 91 -2.24 7.47 14.15
C GLY A 91 -1.70 6.22 13.45
N LYS A 92 -2.51 5.60 12.59
CA LYS A 92 -2.12 4.43 11.78
C LYS A 92 -1.85 4.78 10.33
N TRP A 93 -2.61 5.73 9.75
CA TRP A 93 -2.63 6.01 8.33
C TRP A 93 -2.36 7.48 8.01
N ARG A 94 -1.63 7.69 6.94
CA ARG A 94 -1.42 8.98 6.29
C ARG A 94 -2.07 8.95 4.91
N ILE A 95 -2.95 9.92 4.63
CA ILE A 95 -3.51 10.12 3.29
C ILE A 95 -2.49 10.89 2.43
N GLU A 96 -2.32 10.47 1.20
CA GLU A 96 -1.51 11.18 0.21
C GLU A 96 -2.38 12.14 -0.61
N VAL A 97 -1.90 13.38 -0.75
CA VAL A 97 -2.56 14.42 -1.56
C VAL A 97 -1.58 14.92 -2.61
N ASN A 98 -1.73 14.46 -3.83
CA ASN A 98 -0.88 14.86 -4.96
C ASN A 98 -1.44 14.41 -6.31
N GLY A 99 -0.93 14.99 -7.40
CA GLY A 99 -1.27 14.64 -8.78
C GLY A 99 -0.04 14.31 -9.64
N ASN A 100 1.06 13.85 -9.03
CA ASN A 100 2.33 13.61 -9.72
C ASN A 100 2.33 12.36 -10.64
N GLY A 101 1.25 11.55 -10.60
CA GLY A 101 1.08 10.38 -11.45
C GLY A 101 1.89 9.16 -11.03
N GLY A 102 2.40 9.12 -9.79
CA GLY A 102 3.07 7.96 -9.20
C GLY A 102 4.32 7.46 -9.96
N GLY A 103 4.87 8.23 -10.90
CA GLY A 103 5.92 7.75 -11.83
C GLY A 103 5.37 6.94 -13.01
N ASN A 104 4.06 6.65 -13.06
CA ASN A 104 3.41 5.75 -14.01
C ASN A 104 2.45 6.46 -14.98
N ALA A 105 2.51 7.80 -15.08
CA ALA A 105 1.61 8.62 -15.89
C ALA A 105 0.12 8.44 -15.52
N GLU A 106 -0.18 8.19 -14.25
CA GLU A 106 -1.53 8.05 -13.73
C GLU A 106 -2.34 9.34 -13.90
N LEU A 107 -3.66 9.21 -14.09
CA LEU A 107 -4.54 10.28 -14.53
C LEU A 107 -5.31 10.97 -13.40
N GLN A 108 -5.31 10.42 -12.18
CA GLN A 108 -6.01 10.98 -11.02
C GLN A 108 -5.15 12.01 -10.27
N TYR A 109 -5.85 12.85 -9.51
CA TYR A 109 -5.34 13.55 -8.35
C TYR A 109 -5.73 12.76 -7.10
N TYR A 110 -4.78 12.33 -6.29
CA TYR A 110 -5.07 11.75 -4.98
C TYR A 110 -5.47 12.85 -4.01
N ASP A 111 -6.58 12.65 -3.31
CA ASP A 111 -7.24 13.64 -2.47
C ASP A 111 -7.91 12.97 -1.27
N GLU A 112 -8.03 13.69 -0.16
CA GLU A 112 -8.71 13.17 1.04
C GLU A 112 -10.16 12.76 0.75
N SER A 113 -10.84 13.43 -0.18
CA SER A 113 -12.21 13.08 -0.60
C SER A 113 -12.32 11.71 -1.29
N GLY A 114 -11.21 11.14 -1.73
CA GLY A 114 -11.13 9.76 -2.23
C GLY A 114 -11.10 8.70 -1.13
N ILE A 115 -11.04 9.10 0.15
CA ILE A 115 -10.96 8.21 1.31
C ILE A 115 -12.15 8.46 2.25
N SER A 116 -12.85 7.41 2.64
CA SER A 116 -13.89 7.48 3.66
C SER A 116 -14.05 6.14 4.38
N LEU A 117 -14.63 6.17 5.58
CA LEU A 117 -15.03 4.99 6.33
C LEU A 117 -16.56 4.91 6.38
N GLY A 118 -17.08 3.73 6.50
CA GLY A 118 -18.51 3.51 6.70
C GLY A 118 -18.95 2.13 6.23
N LYS A 119 -20.21 1.83 6.52
CA LYS A 119 -20.78 0.53 6.18
C LYS A 119 -20.74 0.26 4.67
N ASP A 120 -20.29 -0.93 4.33
CA ASP A 120 -20.57 -1.51 3.02
C ASP A 120 -22.07 -1.88 2.99
N SER A 121 -22.83 -1.24 2.11
CA SER A 121 -24.28 -1.44 2.05
C SER A 121 -24.68 -2.85 1.62
N GLU A 122 -23.78 -3.58 0.97
CA GLU A 122 -24.03 -4.95 0.52
C GLU A 122 -23.81 -5.98 1.62
N TYR A 123 -22.74 -5.79 2.42
CA TYR A 123 -22.33 -6.74 3.44
C TYR A 123 -22.69 -6.31 4.88
N GLY A 124 -22.95 -5.02 5.08
CA GLY A 124 -23.31 -4.46 6.39
C GLY A 124 -22.13 -4.27 7.36
N ASN A 125 -20.93 -4.75 7.02
CA ASN A 125 -19.72 -4.50 7.79
C ASN A 125 -19.20 -3.06 7.57
N SER A 126 -18.44 -2.54 8.52
CA SER A 126 -17.67 -1.32 8.33
C SER A 126 -16.49 -1.61 7.41
N ALA A 127 -16.07 -0.62 6.60
CA ALA A 127 -14.93 -0.76 5.72
C ALA A 127 -14.29 0.61 5.40
N LEU A 128 -13.01 0.58 5.10
CA LEU A 128 -12.35 1.66 4.38
C LEU A 128 -12.83 1.66 2.93
N LYS A 129 -13.20 2.83 2.42
CA LYS A 129 -13.64 3.07 1.05
C LYS A 129 -12.61 3.93 0.34
N ILE A 130 -12.01 3.40 -0.70
CA ILE A 130 -11.12 4.14 -1.61
C ILE A 130 -11.87 4.32 -2.91
N THR A 131 -12.27 5.57 -3.20
CA THR A 131 -13.18 5.88 -4.31
C THR A 131 -12.47 6.68 -5.39
N ALA A 132 -12.42 6.13 -6.59
CA ALA A 132 -12.07 6.85 -7.81
C ALA A 132 -13.33 7.48 -8.40
N LYS A 133 -13.25 8.76 -8.81
CA LYS A 133 -14.35 9.53 -9.38
C LYS A 133 -13.88 10.31 -10.59
N ARG A 134 -14.68 10.33 -11.66
CA ARG A 134 -14.44 11.28 -12.76
C ARG A 134 -14.88 12.68 -12.32
N GLU A 135 -13.93 13.45 -11.88
CA GLU A 135 -14.08 14.81 -11.37
C GLU A 135 -12.80 15.59 -11.63
N GLN A 136 -12.93 16.77 -12.21
CA GLN A 136 -11.77 17.65 -12.46
C GLN A 136 -11.19 18.17 -11.13
N ARG A 137 -9.91 17.91 -10.88
CA ARG A 137 -9.21 18.39 -9.72
C ARG A 137 -7.74 18.70 -10.03
N ASN A 138 -7.31 19.94 -9.81
CA ASN A 138 -5.90 20.34 -9.96
C ASN A 138 -5.26 19.93 -11.31
N GLY A 139 -6.01 20.08 -12.41
CA GLY A 139 -5.56 19.74 -13.77
C GLY A 139 -5.64 18.25 -14.12
N LYS A 140 -6.12 17.39 -13.22
CA LYS A 140 -6.39 15.97 -13.46
C LYS A 140 -7.88 15.76 -13.73
N ALA A 141 -8.20 14.76 -14.56
CA ALA A 141 -9.58 14.43 -14.92
C ALA A 141 -10.31 13.55 -13.89
N PHE A 142 -9.57 13.00 -12.92
CA PHE A 142 -10.10 12.10 -11.90
C PHE A 142 -9.56 12.49 -10.53
N VAL A 143 -10.38 12.21 -9.50
CA VAL A 143 -9.98 12.18 -8.09
C VAL A 143 -9.96 10.74 -7.63
N SER A 144 -9.04 10.39 -6.76
CA SER A 144 -9.00 9.07 -6.12
C SER A 144 -8.31 9.13 -4.76
N GLY A 145 -8.21 7.98 -4.06
CA GLY A 145 -7.59 7.84 -2.76
C GLY A 145 -6.31 7.02 -2.77
N ARG A 146 -5.34 7.45 -1.96
CA ARG A 146 -4.14 6.70 -1.59
C ARG A 146 -3.78 7.00 -0.16
N LEU A 147 -3.51 5.95 0.62
CA LEU A 147 -3.07 6.08 2.01
C LEU A 147 -1.99 5.07 2.32
N ASN A 148 -1.16 5.37 3.33
CA ASN A 148 -0.05 4.53 3.72
C ASN A 148 0.24 4.60 5.22
N THR A 149 1.04 3.65 5.73
CA THR A 149 1.46 3.60 7.15
C THR A 149 2.85 4.19 7.38
N SER A 150 3.44 4.91 6.42
CA SER A 150 4.77 5.53 6.55
C SER A 150 4.84 6.50 7.73
N GLY A 151 5.83 6.29 8.62
CA GLY A 151 6.01 7.08 9.84
C GLY A 151 5.11 6.66 11.01
N HIS A 152 4.15 5.74 10.81
CA HIS A 152 3.24 5.23 11.83
C HIS A 152 3.50 3.75 12.15
N PHE A 153 3.54 2.91 11.13
CA PHE A 153 3.81 1.48 11.28
C PHE A 153 4.68 0.96 10.12
N GLN A 154 5.69 0.17 10.49
CA GLN A 154 6.60 -0.49 9.55
C GLN A 154 7.10 -1.79 10.16
N PHE A 155 7.39 -2.78 9.34
CA PHE A 155 7.81 -4.12 9.79
C PHE A 155 8.72 -4.77 8.77
N CYS A 156 9.48 -5.79 9.22
CA CYS A 156 10.30 -6.66 8.39
C CYS A 156 9.87 -8.09 8.65
N TYR A 157 9.53 -8.83 7.59
CA TYR A 157 9.00 -10.19 7.62
C TYR A 157 7.65 -10.35 8.33
N GLY A 158 6.99 -11.45 8.04
CA GLY A 158 5.72 -11.81 8.65
C GLY A 158 4.68 -12.27 7.64
N LYS A 159 3.45 -12.38 8.12
CA LYS A 159 2.26 -12.62 7.32
C LYS A 159 1.47 -11.30 7.26
N VAL A 160 1.16 -10.83 6.07
CA VAL A 160 0.34 -9.62 5.84
C VAL A 160 -0.91 -10.04 5.10
N GLU A 161 -2.05 -9.63 5.58
CA GLU A 161 -3.33 -9.96 4.98
C GLU A 161 -4.18 -8.70 4.81
N GLY A 162 -4.83 -8.58 3.65
CA GLY A 162 -5.84 -7.58 3.38
C GLY A 162 -7.10 -8.26 2.84
N ARG A 163 -8.26 -8.02 3.46
CA ARG A 163 -9.55 -8.48 2.97
C ARG A 163 -10.20 -7.37 2.19
N ILE A 164 -10.25 -7.53 0.87
CA ILE A 164 -10.56 -6.45 -0.07
C ILE A 164 -11.65 -6.88 -1.04
N ARG A 165 -12.63 -6.01 -1.26
CA ARG A 165 -13.62 -6.11 -2.33
C ARG A 165 -13.28 -5.10 -3.41
N LEU A 166 -12.95 -5.61 -4.59
CA LEU A 166 -12.51 -4.79 -5.72
C LEU A 166 -13.69 -4.21 -6.49
N PRO A 167 -13.58 -2.99 -7.04
CA PRO A 167 -14.52 -2.51 -8.04
C PRO A 167 -14.34 -3.31 -9.35
N ARG A 168 -15.34 -3.24 -10.22
CA ARG A 168 -15.13 -3.66 -11.60
C ARG A 168 -14.12 -2.70 -12.23
N THR A 169 -12.93 -3.21 -12.54
CA THR A 169 -11.85 -2.38 -13.08
C THR A 169 -12.18 -1.90 -14.49
N ALA A 170 -12.99 -2.68 -15.24
CA ALA A 170 -13.28 -2.42 -16.65
C ALA A 170 -12.00 -1.94 -17.37
N ASN A 171 -12.07 -0.85 -18.16
CA ASN A 171 -10.84 -0.27 -18.69
C ASN A 171 -10.46 0.95 -17.86
N GLY A 172 -9.38 0.84 -17.12
CA GLY A 172 -8.64 1.98 -16.61
C GLY A 172 -8.60 2.18 -15.10
N LEU A 173 -9.22 1.32 -14.29
CA LEU A 173 -8.98 1.33 -12.84
C LEU A 173 -7.85 0.37 -12.47
N TRP A 174 -7.01 0.82 -11.54
CA TRP A 174 -5.83 0.10 -11.06
C TRP A 174 -5.80 0.10 -9.53
N PRO A 175 -6.55 -0.79 -8.87
CA PRO A 175 -6.46 -1.01 -7.44
C PRO A 175 -5.15 -1.72 -7.10
N ALA A 176 -4.52 -1.32 -5.97
CA ALA A 176 -3.31 -1.92 -5.47
C ALA A 176 -3.28 -2.02 -3.93
N PHE A 177 -2.72 -3.14 -3.46
CA PHE A 177 -2.33 -3.41 -2.09
C PHE A 177 -0.87 -3.85 -2.10
N TRP A 178 0.01 -3.05 -1.52
CA TRP A 178 1.45 -3.17 -1.69
C TRP A 178 2.27 -2.59 -0.54
N LEU A 179 3.57 -2.86 -0.55
CA LEU A 179 4.53 -2.41 0.45
C LEU A 179 5.67 -1.66 -0.22
N LEU A 180 6.18 -0.63 0.46
CA LEU A 180 7.37 0.11 0.03
C LEU A 180 8.39 0.15 1.16
N GLY A 181 9.69 0.06 0.80
CA GLY A 181 10.78 0.13 1.77
C GLY A 181 10.74 1.42 2.59
N ALA A 182 10.84 1.28 3.92
CA ALA A 182 10.67 2.39 4.86
C ALA A 182 11.78 3.45 4.77
N ASP A 183 12.89 3.12 4.14
CA ASP A 183 14.03 3.98 3.89
C ASP A 183 13.96 4.76 2.56
N PHE A 184 12.80 4.76 1.86
CA PHE A 184 12.63 5.36 0.52
C PHE A 184 13.02 6.84 0.43
N GLN A 185 13.04 7.58 1.55
CA GLN A 185 13.48 8.96 1.61
C GLN A 185 14.99 9.11 1.41
N THR A 186 15.77 8.11 1.79
CA THR A 186 17.24 8.07 1.66
C THR A 186 17.69 7.16 0.52
N ASN A 187 16.98 6.07 0.31
CA ASN A 187 17.17 5.12 -0.78
C ASN A 187 15.98 5.20 -1.73
N SER A 188 16.05 6.16 -2.68
CA SER A 188 14.98 6.35 -3.65
C SER A 188 14.65 5.06 -4.43
N TRP A 189 13.42 4.93 -4.85
CA TRP A 189 12.96 3.83 -5.68
C TRP A 189 13.85 3.62 -6.93
N PRO A 190 14.19 2.37 -7.34
CA PRO A 190 13.76 1.10 -6.75
C PRO A 190 14.65 0.56 -5.61
N ARG A 191 15.65 1.30 -5.11
CA ARG A 191 16.59 0.84 -4.08
C ARG A 191 15.95 0.53 -2.73
N CYS A 192 14.89 1.24 -2.39
CA CYS A 192 14.15 0.96 -1.15
C CYS A 192 13.41 -0.39 -1.19
N GLY A 193 13.28 -1.01 -2.36
CA GLY A 193 12.47 -2.21 -2.52
C GLY A 193 10.96 -1.93 -2.54
N GLU A 194 10.22 -2.75 -3.28
CA GLU A 194 8.76 -2.70 -3.40
C GLU A 194 8.21 -4.12 -3.49
N ILE A 195 7.10 -4.40 -2.81
CA ILE A 195 6.40 -5.69 -2.83
C ILE A 195 4.93 -5.41 -3.13
N ASP A 196 4.48 -5.75 -4.33
CA ASP A 196 3.11 -5.58 -4.79
C ASP A 196 2.35 -6.87 -4.52
N ILE A 197 1.56 -6.88 -3.44
CA ILE A 197 0.80 -8.07 -3.04
C ILE A 197 -0.32 -8.32 -4.03
N MET A 198 -1.01 -7.27 -4.47
CA MET A 198 -2.07 -7.36 -5.47
C MET A 198 -2.15 -6.08 -6.28
N GLU A 199 -2.10 -6.24 -7.59
CA GLU A 199 -2.40 -5.20 -8.57
C GLU A 199 -3.37 -5.73 -9.61
N MET A 200 -4.37 -4.95 -9.99
CA MET A 200 -5.37 -5.33 -10.98
C MET A 200 -5.66 -4.20 -11.98
N GLY A 201 -6.14 -4.56 -13.18
CA GLY A 201 -6.40 -3.59 -14.26
C GLY A 201 -5.30 -3.54 -15.32
N ASN A 202 -4.39 -4.52 -15.34
CA ASN A 202 -3.30 -4.61 -16.31
C ASN A 202 -3.79 -4.61 -17.77
N ALA A 203 -3.04 -3.94 -18.65
CA ALA A 203 -3.31 -3.83 -20.09
C ALA A 203 -3.51 -5.20 -20.77
N GLU A 204 -2.80 -6.24 -20.32
CA GLU A 204 -2.94 -7.57 -20.91
C GLU A 204 -4.28 -8.22 -20.52
N GLY A 205 -4.70 -8.09 -19.26
CA GLY A 205 -6.03 -8.54 -18.83
C GLY A 205 -7.16 -7.83 -19.59
N ILE A 206 -7.02 -6.51 -19.80
CA ILE A 206 -7.95 -5.73 -20.62
C ILE A 206 -8.00 -6.25 -22.07
N LYS A 207 -6.83 -6.43 -22.70
CA LYS A 207 -6.70 -6.93 -24.08
C LYS A 207 -7.31 -8.32 -24.26
N ASN A 208 -7.14 -9.18 -23.27
CA ASN A 208 -7.60 -10.57 -23.34
C ASN A 208 -9.05 -10.78 -22.85
N GLY A 209 -9.72 -9.71 -22.38
CA GLY A 209 -11.08 -9.79 -21.81
C GLY A 209 -11.13 -10.59 -20.50
N THR A 210 -10.04 -10.61 -19.75
CA THR A 210 -9.90 -11.32 -18.47
C THR A 210 -9.66 -10.39 -17.29
N GLN A 211 -9.92 -9.11 -17.46
CA GLN A 211 -9.65 -8.06 -16.48
C GLN A 211 -10.36 -8.24 -15.12
N ASP A 212 -11.38 -9.09 -15.06
CA ASP A 212 -12.09 -9.44 -13.84
C ASP A 212 -11.39 -10.49 -12.96
N ARG A 213 -10.39 -11.18 -13.52
CA ARG A 213 -9.68 -12.30 -12.90
C ARG A 213 -8.17 -12.36 -13.22
N PHE A 214 -7.66 -11.37 -13.95
CA PHE A 214 -6.24 -11.23 -14.26
C PHE A 214 -5.62 -10.19 -13.32
N PHE A 215 -4.67 -10.61 -12.50
CA PHE A 215 -4.00 -9.78 -11.52
C PHE A 215 -2.52 -10.14 -11.38
N ASN A 216 -1.75 -9.27 -10.75
CA ASN A 216 -0.32 -9.36 -10.61
C ASN A 216 0.11 -9.40 -9.14
N GLY A 217 1.19 -10.14 -8.87
CA GLY A 217 2.11 -9.90 -7.78
C GLY A 217 3.46 -9.51 -8.35
N ALA A 218 4.20 -8.61 -7.68
CA ALA A 218 5.49 -8.15 -8.14
C ALA A 218 6.45 -7.81 -7.00
N CYS A 219 7.75 -7.83 -7.31
CA CYS A 219 8.78 -7.18 -6.50
C CYS A 219 9.69 -6.35 -7.40
N HIS A 220 10.08 -5.18 -6.93
CA HIS A 220 10.98 -4.25 -7.60
C HIS A 220 12.10 -3.86 -6.65
N TRP A 221 13.37 -3.83 -7.15
CA TRP A 221 14.53 -3.55 -6.29
C TRP A 221 15.72 -3.00 -7.07
N GLY A 222 16.85 -2.81 -6.39
CA GLY A 222 18.12 -2.46 -7.00
C GLY A 222 18.19 -1.01 -7.43
N TYR A 223 18.77 -0.78 -8.59
CA TYR A 223 18.95 0.55 -9.15
C TYR A 223 18.96 0.51 -10.68
N TYR A 224 18.78 1.66 -11.29
CA TYR A 224 18.79 1.75 -12.75
C TYR A 224 20.19 1.51 -13.34
N LYS A 225 20.28 0.62 -14.33
CA LYS A 225 21.38 0.48 -15.28
C LYS A 225 20.83 0.89 -16.67
N GLY A 226 21.03 2.14 -17.05
CA GLY A 226 20.31 2.74 -18.19
C GLY A 226 18.82 2.91 -17.90
N SER A 227 17.96 2.28 -18.68
CA SER A 227 16.50 2.24 -18.44
C SER A 227 16.02 0.97 -17.72
N ALA A 228 16.91 0.01 -17.46
CA ALA A 228 16.59 -1.26 -16.82
C ALA A 228 16.88 -1.20 -15.32
N TYR A 229 16.05 -1.88 -14.54
CA TYR A 229 16.25 -2.18 -13.12
C TYR A 229 15.72 -3.59 -12.84
N PRO A 230 16.20 -4.28 -11.78
CA PRO A 230 15.76 -5.62 -11.49
C PRO A 230 14.35 -5.63 -10.93
N ASN A 231 13.52 -6.51 -11.46
CA ASN A 231 12.17 -6.76 -10.99
C ASN A 231 11.77 -8.21 -11.33
N TYR A 232 10.79 -8.70 -10.61
CA TYR A 232 10.13 -9.96 -10.93
C TYR A 232 8.64 -9.80 -10.69
N ALA A 233 7.85 -9.95 -11.75
CA ALA A 233 6.41 -9.88 -11.71
C ALA A 233 5.79 -11.16 -12.26
N ARG A 234 4.69 -11.61 -11.67
CA ARG A 234 3.89 -12.72 -12.18
C ARG A 234 2.44 -12.29 -12.31
N SER A 235 1.94 -12.45 -13.51
CA SER A 235 0.51 -12.32 -13.80
C SER A 235 -0.18 -13.67 -13.64
N THR A 236 -1.37 -13.64 -13.08
CA THR A 236 -2.21 -14.82 -12.89
C THR A 236 -3.59 -14.55 -13.46
N THR A 237 -4.09 -15.50 -14.27
CA THR A 237 -5.51 -15.54 -14.64
C THR A 237 -6.17 -16.57 -13.75
N ASN A 238 -6.98 -16.13 -12.80
CA ASN A 238 -7.69 -17.00 -11.90
C ASN A 238 -8.82 -17.76 -12.64
N SER A 239 -9.29 -18.87 -12.06
CA SER A 239 -10.40 -19.65 -12.64
C SER A 239 -11.77 -19.01 -12.41
N TYR A 240 -11.89 -18.12 -11.41
CA TYR A 240 -13.09 -17.35 -11.09
C TYR A 240 -12.78 -15.84 -11.08
N SER A 241 -13.83 -15.03 -11.19
CA SER A 241 -13.71 -13.57 -11.06
C SER A 241 -13.37 -13.19 -9.62
N ILE A 242 -12.45 -12.25 -9.44
CA ILE A 242 -12.16 -11.60 -8.16
C ILE A 242 -12.78 -10.19 -8.09
N GLN A 243 -13.65 -9.89 -9.06
CA GLN A 243 -14.54 -8.72 -9.11
C GLN A 243 -16.00 -9.17 -9.13
N ASP A 244 -16.29 -10.27 -8.46
CA ASP A 244 -17.60 -10.93 -8.36
C ASP A 244 -18.55 -10.23 -7.38
N GLY A 245 -18.07 -9.18 -6.71
CA GLY A 245 -18.77 -8.45 -5.66
C GLY A 245 -18.43 -8.94 -4.26
N ASN A 246 -17.67 -10.03 -4.10
CA ASN A 246 -17.27 -10.56 -2.79
C ASN A 246 -15.96 -9.93 -2.29
N TYR A 247 -15.74 -10.08 -0.97
CA TYR A 247 -14.44 -9.82 -0.37
C TYR A 247 -13.52 -11.02 -0.59
N HIS A 248 -12.31 -10.75 -1.05
CA HIS A 248 -11.22 -11.71 -1.19
C HIS A 248 -10.08 -11.38 -0.25
N THR A 249 -9.37 -12.40 0.25
CA THR A 249 -8.22 -12.23 1.14
C THR A 249 -6.92 -12.40 0.36
N TYR A 250 -6.12 -11.33 0.33
CA TYR A 250 -4.78 -11.32 -0.27
C TYR A 250 -3.76 -11.47 0.85
N THR A 251 -2.95 -12.54 0.78
CA THR A 251 -1.98 -12.90 1.83
C THR A 251 -0.56 -12.86 1.28
N LEU A 252 0.32 -12.12 1.94
CA LEU A 252 1.77 -12.17 1.78
C LEU A 252 2.37 -13.00 2.93
N ILE A 253 3.21 -13.98 2.61
CA ILE A 253 4.13 -14.63 3.55
C ILE A 253 5.54 -14.19 3.17
N TRP A 254 6.14 -13.38 4.01
CA TRP A 254 7.47 -12.82 3.81
C TRP A 254 8.42 -13.32 4.91
N THR A 255 9.44 -14.07 4.51
CA THR A 255 10.44 -14.66 5.39
C THR A 255 11.84 -14.18 5.00
N PRO A 256 12.89 -14.45 5.80
CA PRO A 256 14.25 -14.19 5.37
C PRO A 256 14.68 -14.90 4.09
N GLN A 257 13.95 -15.94 3.65
CA GLN A 257 14.29 -16.74 2.49
C GLN A 257 13.46 -16.40 1.25
N SER A 258 12.19 -16.00 1.44
CA SER A 258 11.27 -15.87 0.30
C SER A 258 10.13 -14.92 0.56
N VAL A 259 9.55 -14.44 -0.56
CA VAL A 259 8.28 -13.73 -0.66
C VAL A 259 7.30 -14.65 -1.37
N LYS A 260 6.14 -14.93 -0.76
CA LYS A 260 5.07 -15.76 -1.33
C LYS A 260 3.73 -15.06 -1.18
N MET A 261 2.90 -15.07 -2.22
CA MET A 261 1.60 -14.40 -2.19
C MET A 261 0.49 -15.39 -2.55
N TYR A 262 -0.64 -15.26 -1.87
CA TYR A 262 -1.78 -16.17 -1.98
C TYR A 262 -3.09 -15.38 -2.10
N LEU A 263 -4.04 -15.95 -2.83
CA LEU A 263 -5.42 -15.48 -2.91
C LEU A 263 -6.31 -16.46 -2.14
N ASP A 264 -7.20 -15.93 -1.28
CA ASP A 264 -8.22 -16.69 -0.53
C ASP A 264 -7.64 -17.91 0.23
N ARG A 265 -6.47 -17.72 0.84
CA ARG A 265 -5.79 -18.79 1.57
C ARG A 265 -6.59 -19.26 2.79
N ASP A 266 -7.38 -18.41 3.37
CA ASP A 266 -8.32 -18.71 4.44
C ASP A 266 -9.40 -19.71 4.00
N LEU A 267 -9.86 -19.63 2.75
CA LEU A 267 -10.82 -20.56 2.14
C LEU A 267 -10.12 -21.78 1.50
N HIS A 268 -8.89 -21.59 1.04
CA HIS A 268 -8.10 -22.58 0.29
C HIS A 268 -6.71 -22.77 0.91
N PRO A 269 -6.58 -23.33 2.13
CA PRO A 269 -5.30 -23.39 2.86
C PRO A 269 -4.19 -24.18 2.15
N ASN A 270 -4.55 -25.04 1.20
CA ASN A 270 -3.61 -25.83 0.41
C ASN A 270 -3.33 -25.24 -1.00
N ALA A 271 -3.83 -24.02 -1.29
CA ALA A 271 -3.55 -23.39 -2.57
C ALA A 271 -2.06 -23.07 -2.72
N SER A 272 -1.55 -23.29 -3.93
CA SER A 272 -0.20 -22.83 -4.29
C SER A 272 -0.17 -21.30 -4.34
N PRO A 273 0.98 -20.68 -4.01
CA PRO A 273 1.13 -19.23 -4.16
C PRO A 273 0.99 -18.83 -5.64
N TYR A 274 0.33 -17.73 -5.91
CA TYR A 274 0.30 -17.15 -7.26
C TYR A 274 1.61 -16.41 -7.58
N TYR A 275 2.37 -16.03 -6.55
CA TYR A 275 3.70 -15.43 -6.66
C TYR A 275 4.64 -16.08 -5.66
N GLU A 276 5.86 -16.41 -6.10
CA GLU A 276 6.93 -16.88 -5.22
C GLU A 276 8.27 -16.41 -5.76
N MET A 277 9.10 -15.85 -4.88
CA MET A 277 10.45 -15.38 -5.18
C MET A 277 11.39 -15.69 -4.01
N ASP A 278 12.54 -16.31 -4.30
CA ASP A 278 13.66 -16.44 -3.38
C ASP A 278 14.36 -15.08 -3.26
N ILE A 279 14.69 -14.66 -2.03
CA ILE A 279 15.30 -13.36 -1.75
C ILE A 279 16.68 -13.46 -1.09
N VAL A 280 17.35 -14.62 -1.17
CA VAL A 280 18.68 -14.83 -0.55
C VAL A 280 19.85 -14.54 -1.48
N ASN A 281 19.65 -14.43 -2.78
CA ASN A 281 20.71 -14.24 -3.76
C ASN A 281 21.42 -12.89 -3.59
N LYS A 282 22.72 -12.94 -3.31
CA LYS A 282 23.64 -11.80 -3.12
C LYS A 282 24.86 -11.89 -4.03
N ASP A 283 24.74 -12.51 -5.22
CA ASP A 283 25.84 -12.70 -6.14
C ASP A 283 26.46 -11.39 -6.63
N ASP A 284 25.64 -10.34 -6.73
CA ASP A 284 26.08 -8.97 -7.03
C ASP A 284 25.22 -7.94 -6.30
N ASP A 285 25.59 -6.66 -6.36
CA ASP A 285 24.89 -5.55 -5.72
C ASP A 285 23.54 -5.20 -6.37
N TRP A 286 23.18 -5.90 -7.45
CA TRP A 286 21.86 -5.90 -8.10
C TRP A 286 21.03 -7.14 -7.69
N GLY A 287 21.63 -8.04 -6.91
CA GLY A 287 21.03 -9.26 -6.42
C GLY A 287 19.93 -8.98 -5.41
N VAL A 288 18.84 -9.72 -5.52
CA VAL A 288 17.61 -9.55 -4.74
C VAL A 288 17.83 -9.58 -3.22
N GLY A 289 18.82 -10.35 -2.74
CA GLY A 289 19.10 -10.54 -1.32
C GLY A 289 19.62 -9.31 -0.57
N TYR A 290 19.81 -8.17 -1.26
CA TYR A 290 20.21 -6.91 -0.59
C TYR A 290 19.02 -6.00 -0.25
N TYR A 291 17.80 -6.26 -0.75
CA TYR A 291 16.74 -5.26 -0.81
C TYR A 291 15.46 -5.61 -0.03
N PHE A 292 15.33 -6.85 0.48
CA PHE A 292 14.11 -7.30 1.15
C PHE A 292 14.35 -7.77 2.59
N HIS A 293 15.34 -7.16 3.30
CA HIS A 293 15.72 -7.54 4.65
C HIS A 293 15.73 -6.32 5.61
N HIS A 294 14.86 -5.36 5.37
CA HIS A 294 14.65 -4.17 6.21
C HIS A 294 13.16 -3.87 6.31
N ASN A 295 12.79 -2.80 7.02
CA ASN A 295 11.39 -2.48 7.24
C ASN A 295 10.71 -1.94 5.98
N PHE A 296 9.46 -2.34 5.78
CA PHE A 296 8.53 -1.83 4.78
C PHE A 296 7.28 -1.30 5.45
N PHE A 297 6.56 -0.40 4.78
CA PHE A 297 5.27 0.11 5.19
C PHE A 297 4.20 -0.23 4.15
N ILE A 298 2.93 -0.21 4.56
CA ILE A 298 1.78 -0.62 3.76
C ILE A 298 1.24 0.57 2.96
N ILE A 299 0.83 0.32 1.73
CA ILE A 299 0.13 1.27 0.87
C ILE A 299 -1.13 0.64 0.28
N LEU A 300 -2.22 1.40 0.25
CA LEU A 300 -3.47 1.08 -0.41
C LEU A 300 -3.85 2.23 -1.35
N ASN A 301 -4.20 1.95 -2.59
CA ASN A 301 -4.69 2.96 -3.51
C ASN A 301 -5.59 2.40 -4.62
N LEU A 302 -6.31 3.31 -5.26
CA LEU A 302 -7.04 3.05 -6.48
C LEU A 302 -6.59 4.06 -7.54
N ALA A 303 -5.60 3.70 -8.36
CA ALA A 303 -5.13 4.53 -9.45
C ALA A 303 -6.10 4.51 -10.63
N VAL A 304 -5.98 5.49 -11.53
CA VAL A 304 -6.77 5.60 -12.76
C VAL A 304 -5.83 5.80 -13.94
N GLY A 305 -5.90 4.92 -14.92
CA GLY A 305 -5.04 4.96 -16.10
C GLY A 305 -3.57 4.62 -15.80
N GLY A 306 -2.67 5.15 -16.61
CA GLY A 306 -1.23 4.95 -16.46
C GLY A 306 -0.67 3.79 -17.27
N TYR A 307 0.65 3.61 -17.16
CA TYR A 307 1.40 2.62 -17.95
C TYR A 307 0.93 1.18 -17.70
N PHE A 308 0.56 0.85 -16.47
CA PHE A 308 0.08 -0.49 -16.11
C PHE A 308 -1.19 -0.89 -16.87
N THR A 309 -2.14 0.03 -16.98
CA THR A 309 -3.40 -0.20 -17.71
C THR A 309 -3.24 -0.01 -19.22
N GLY A 310 -2.17 0.63 -19.67
CA GLY A 310 -1.96 1.03 -21.06
C GLY A 310 -2.85 2.19 -21.50
N ILE A 311 -3.57 2.85 -20.58
CA ILE A 311 -4.51 3.95 -20.88
C ILE A 311 -3.93 5.24 -20.32
N LEU A 312 -3.50 6.13 -21.23
CA LEU A 312 -2.79 7.37 -20.90
C LEU A 312 -3.64 8.64 -21.12
N GLN A 313 -4.88 8.46 -21.55
CA GLN A 313 -5.79 9.57 -21.83
C GLN A 313 -7.13 9.35 -21.13
N PRO A 314 -7.75 10.40 -20.59
CA PRO A 314 -9.01 10.28 -19.84
C PRO A 314 -10.16 9.65 -20.63
N GLU A 315 -10.18 9.83 -21.96
CA GLU A 315 -11.21 9.30 -22.86
C GLU A 315 -11.20 7.77 -22.92
N GLY A 316 -10.03 7.16 -22.68
CA GLY A 316 -9.88 5.70 -22.64
C GLY A 316 -10.37 5.04 -21.34
N ILE A 317 -10.67 5.81 -20.31
CA ILE A 317 -11.19 5.31 -19.04
C ILE A 317 -12.68 5.01 -19.14
N THR A 318 -13.02 3.81 -19.55
CA THR A 318 -14.42 3.37 -19.74
C THR A 318 -15.05 2.83 -18.44
N ALA A 319 -14.27 2.62 -17.40
CA ALA A 319 -14.76 2.31 -16.06
C ALA A 319 -15.57 3.47 -15.44
N LEU A 320 -15.22 4.71 -15.81
CA LEU A 320 -15.84 5.95 -15.34
C LEU A 320 -16.12 6.85 -16.56
N PRO A 321 -17.11 6.52 -17.43
CA PRO A 321 -17.30 7.19 -18.72
C PRO A 321 -17.82 8.62 -18.59
N ASN A 322 -18.64 8.93 -17.56
CA ASN A 322 -19.30 10.21 -17.43
C ASN A 322 -18.78 10.99 -16.22
N ASN A 323 -18.87 12.31 -16.29
CA ASN A 323 -18.57 13.18 -15.15
C ASN A 323 -19.48 12.84 -13.97
N GLY A 324 -18.90 12.66 -12.80
CA GLY A 324 -19.59 12.22 -11.58
C GLY A 324 -19.64 10.71 -11.37
N ASP A 325 -19.34 9.88 -12.38
CA ASP A 325 -19.21 8.43 -12.21
C ASP A 325 -18.12 8.10 -11.21
N SER A 326 -18.36 7.08 -10.40
CA SER A 326 -17.43 6.63 -9.36
C SER A 326 -17.36 5.11 -9.23
N ALA A 327 -16.24 4.61 -8.74
CA ALA A 327 -16.03 3.22 -8.38
C ALA A 327 -15.22 3.14 -7.07
N THR A 328 -15.55 2.17 -6.22
CA THR A 328 -14.99 2.08 -4.87
C THR A 328 -14.35 0.71 -4.64
N MET A 329 -13.11 0.72 -4.18
CA MET A 329 -12.45 -0.41 -3.53
C MET A 329 -12.80 -0.36 -2.04
N PHE A 330 -13.31 -1.47 -1.50
CA PHE A 330 -13.60 -1.61 -0.09
C PHE A 330 -12.55 -2.48 0.58
N VAL A 331 -12.03 -2.04 1.73
CA VAL A 331 -11.11 -2.81 2.55
C VAL A 331 -11.76 -3.05 3.90
N ASP A 332 -12.06 -4.32 4.18
CA ASP A 332 -12.70 -4.75 5.42
C ASP A 332 -11.70 -4.64 6.58
N TRP A 333 -10.50 -5.16 6.37
CA TRP A 333 -9.41 -5.05 7.33
C TRP A 333 -8.04 -5.26 6.66
N VAL A 334 -6.99 -4.80 7.37
CA VAL A 334 -5.58 -5.12 7.10
C VAL A 334 -4.93 -5.61 8.39
N ARG A 335 -4.22 -6.73 8.33
CA ARG A 335 -3.60 -7.38 9.48
C ARG A 335 -2.16 -7.78 9.20
N VAL A 336 -1.28 -7.56 10.17
CA VAL A 336 0.12 -7.97 10.12
C VAL A 336 0.43 -8.87 11.30
N TYR A 337 1.01 -10.01 11.01
CA TYR A 337 1.37 -11.03 11.99
C TYR A 337 2.86 -11.35 11.90
N GLN A 338 3.48 -11.66 13.04
CA GLN A 338 4.87 -12.13 13.08
C GLN A 338 4.97 -13.40 13.94
N LYS A 339 5.99 -14.23 13.66
CA LYS A 339 6.29 -15.37 14.53
C LYS A 339 6.99 -14.87 15.78
N LYS A 340 6.61 -15.40 16.97
CA LYS A 340 7.40 -15.18 18.17
C LYS A 340 8.82 -15.71 17.92
N GLN A 341 9.81 -14.87 18.14
CA GLN A 341 11.24 -15.23 18.09
C GLN A 341 11.58 -16.11 19.28
#